data_8258d08264425a5ae1b0e02341a39baf
#
_entry.id   8258d08264425a5ae1b0e02341a39baf
#
_cell.length_a   1.000
_cell.length_b   1.000
_cell.length_c   1.000
_cell.angle_alpha   90.00
_cell.angle_beta   90.00
_cell.angle_gamma   90.00
#
_symmetry.space_group_name_H-M   'P 1'
#
loop_
_entity.id
_entity.type
_entity.pdbx_description
1 polymer ?
#
loop_
_entity_poly.entity_id
_entity_poly.type
_entity_poly.pdbx_seq_one_letter_code
_entity_poly.pdbx_strand_id
1 'polypeptide(L)'
;MTTSLSRLLKSISKGTSLLIDIWEELSLLENYFTIQSYRYGGTITMDIQVDNESLYNSEIIKFTLQPLVENAIFHGIEPKGCAGHIRIHVGYETSDNTEKIRIDVTDDGVGMTTDKAAQVLRSNDDSSADFFREIGVSNVHKRLQYQFGAEYGITIESKEGEYTTMSIHIPNIPLHNNETVSSETISSENT
;
A
#
# COMPACT_ATOMS: atom_id res chain seq x y z
N MET A 1 -11.33 13.63 15.14
CA MET A 1 -12.07 12.85 14.11
C MET A 1 -12.32 13.63 12.81
N THR A 2 -12.77 14.87 12.84
CA THR A 2 -13.11 15.66 11.63
C THR A 2 -11.93 15.96 10.70
N THR A 3 -10.72 16.12 11.21
CA THR A 3 -9.51 16.44 10.42
C THR A 3 -9.03 15.27 9.54
N SER A 4 -9.11 14.03 10.02
CA SER A 4 -8.67 12.85 9.24
C SER A 4 -9.63 12.56 8.09
N LEU A 5 -10.95 12.65 8.33
CA LEU A 5 -11.96 12.47 7.27
C LEU A 5 -11.87 13.58 6.21
N SER A 6 -11.65 14.82 6.64
CA SER A 6 -11.46 15.96 5.72
C SER A 6 -10.19 15.82 4.86
N ARG A 7 -9.11 15.26 5.41
CA ARG A 7 -7.89 14.97 4.63
C ARG A 7 -8.10 13.85 3.60
N LEU A 8 -8.80 12.78 3.98
CA LEU A 8 -9.18 11.71 3.03
C LEU A 8 -10.06 12.26 1.89
N LEU A 9 -11.08 13.05 2.20
CA LEU A 9 -11.94 13.69 1.20
C LEU A 9 -11.17 14.68 0.32
N LYS A 10 -10.23 15.43 0.88
CA LYS A 10 -9.38 16.37 0.12
C LYS A 10 -8.40 15.65 -0.81
N SER A 11 -7.89 14.46 -0.42
CA SER A 11 -6.99 13.67 -1.28
C SER A 11 -7.74 13.03 -2.44
N ILE A 12 -9.01 12.66 -2.27
CA ILE A 12 -9.89 12.19 -3.36
C ILE A 12 -10.19 13.34 -4.34
N SER A 13 -10.26 14.58 -3.85
CA SER A 13 -10.55 15.78 -4.66
C SER A 13 -9.34 16.39 -5.37
N LYS A 14 -8.11 16.09 -4.92
CA LYS A 14 -6.87 16.61 -5.52
C LYS A 14 -6.40 15.73 -6.67
N GLY A 15 -6.99 15.88 -7.85
CA GLY A 15 -6.36 15.52 -9.11
C GLY A 15 -6.43 14.03 -9.48
N THR A 16 -6.55 13.81 -10.74
CA THR A 16 -6.69 12.56 -11.48
C THR A 16 -5.42 11.70 -11.57
N SER A 17 -4.36 12.00 -10.80
CA SER A 17 -3.16 11.16 -10.80
C SER A 17 -3.39 9.87 -10.02
N LEU A 18 -3.21 8.75 -10.72
CA LEU A 18 -3.23 7.42 -10.11
C LEU A 18 -1.96 7.14 -9.29
N LEU A 19 -0.86 7.85 -9.58
CA LEU A 19 0.43 7.71 -8.92
C LEU A 19 0.64 8.86 -7.94
N ILE A 20 1.14 8.52 -6.76
CA ILE A 20 1.55 9.44 -5.70
C ILE A 20 2.90 8.98 -5.17
N ASP A 21 3.56 9.79 -4.36
CA ASP A 21 4.75 9.34 -3.67
C ASP A 21 4.42 8.42 -2.47
N ILE A 22 5.39 7.60 -2.08
CA ILE A 22 5.25 6.67 -0.95
C ILE A 22 4.96 7.44 0.34
N TRP A 23 5.51 8.65 0.52
CA TRP A 23 5.23 9.47 1.69
C TRP A 23 3.74 9.85 1.79
N GLU A 24 3.12 10.27 0.67
CA GLU A 24 1.67 10.59 0.66
C GLU A 24 0.84 9.33 0.95
N GLU A 25 1.19 8.18 0.36
CA GLU A 25 0.48 6.91 0.60
C GLU A 25 0.55 6.48 2.06
N LEU A 26 1.75 6.54 2.69
CA LEU A 26 1.93 6.23 4.10
C LEU A 26 1.16 7.21 5.00
N SER A 27 1.16 8.51 4.67
CA SER A 27 0.41 9.53 5.40
C SER A 27 -1.11 9.30 5.32
N LEU A 28 -1.63 8.86 4.17
CA LEU A 28 -3.03 8.48 4.00
C LEU A 28 -3.37 7.26 4.85
N LEU A 29 -2.47 6.27 4.86
CA LEU A 29 -2.63 5.06 5.64
C LEU A 29 -2.63 5.33 7.16
N GLU A 30 -1.73 6.16 7.67
CA GLU A 30 -1.70 6.56 9.08
C GLU A 30 -3.02 7.24 9.51
N ASN A 31 -3.56 8.13 8.65
CA ASN A 31 -4.85 8.76 8.91
C ASN A 31 -5.99 7.73 8.96
N TYR A 32 -6.00 6.75 8.04
CA TYR A 32 -6.95 5.64 8.04
C TYR A 32 -6.81 4.80 9.32
N PHE A 33 -5.57 4.37 9.64
CA PHE A 33 -5.30 3.54 10.79
C PHE A 33 -5.67 4.21 12.10
N THR A 34 -5.46 5.52 12.23
CA THR A 34 -5.89 6.29 13.41
C THR A 34 -7.39 6.12 13.68
N ILE A 35 -8.23 6.15 12.63
CA ILE A 35 -9.67 5.93 12.76
C ILE A 35 -9.95 4.50 13.23
N GLN A 36 -9.29 3.51 12.65
CA GLN A 36 -9.47 2.11 13.04
C GLN A 36 -9.00 1.85 14.47
N SER A 37 -7.85 2.38 14.88
CA SER A 37 -7.35 2.23 16.26
C SER A 37 -8.36 2.70 17.30
N TYR A 38 -9.07 3.82 17.06
CA TYR A 38 -10.17 4.25 17.94
C TYR A 38 -11.31 3.23 18.00
N ARG A 39 -11.67 2.62 16.87
CA ARG A 39 -12.74 1.61 16.82
C ARG A 39 -12.42 0.39 17.67
N TYR A 40 -11.14 -0.01 17.74
CA TYR A 40 -10.67 -1.16 18.50
C TYR A 40 -10.13 -0.80 19.89
N GLY A 41 -10.37 0.44 20.38
CA GLY A 41 -9.95 0.88 21.70
C GLY A 41 -8.43 0.90 21.91
N GLY A 42 -7.65 1.00 20.83
CA GLY A 42 -6.19 1.04 20.88
C GLY A 42 -5.50 -0.32 21.07
N THR A 43 -6.24 -1.43 20.99
CA THR A 43 -5.68 -2.79 21.13
C THR A 43 -4.96 -3.28 19.86
N ILE A 44 -5.21 -2.65 18.72
CA ILE A 44 -4.47 -2.86 17.48
C ILE A 44 -3.48 -1.71 17.31
N THR A 45 -2.22 -2.06 17.09
CA THR A 45 -1.12 -1.11 16.90
C THR A 45 -0.48 -1.26 15.52
N MET A 46 0.16 -0.20 15.03
CA MET A 46 0.88 -0.21 13.75
C MET A 46 2.17 0.58 13.88
N ASP A 47 3.27 0.05 13.32
CA ASP A 47 4.51 0.77 13.11
C ASP A 47 4.92 0.77 11.63
N ILE A 48 5.64 1.82 11.23
CA ILE A 48 6.15 2.00 9.87
C ILE A 48 7.65 2.21 9.95
N GLN A 49 8.40 1.41 9.20
CA GLN A 49 9.84 1.51 9.05
C GLN A 49 10.18 1.70 7.58
N VAL A 50 11.00 2.70 7.28
CA VAL A 50 11.52 2.98 5.93
C VAL A 50 13.03 2.98 6.00
N ASP A 51 13.69 2.12 5.21
CA ASP A 51 15.14 1.91 5.28
C ASP A 51 15.95 3.11 4.81
N ASN A 52 15.40 3.89 3.88
CA ASN A 52 16.07 5.06 3.30
C ASN A 52 15.06 6.17 2.97
N GLU A 53 15.38 7.40 3.33
CA GLU A 53 14.52 8.55 3.07
C GLU A 53 14.24 8.80 1.58
N SER A 54 15.13 8.37 0.68
CA SER A 54 14.92 8.48 -0.76
C SER A 54 13.69 7.70 -1.24
N LEU A 55 13.32 6.60 -0.54
CA LEU A 55 12.14 5.79 -0.85
C LEU A 55 10.83 6.58 -0.74
N TYR A 56 10.78 7.59 0.13
CA TYR A 56 9.60 8.45 0.25
C TYR A 56 9.19 9.15 -1.04
N ASN A 57 10.17 9.42 -1.93
CA ASN A 57 9.96 10.14 -3.19
C ASN A 57 9.69 9.20 -4.38
N SER A 58 9.55 7.91 -4.16
CA SER A 58 9.26 6.92 -5.22
C SER A 58 7.75 6.81 -5.46
N GLU A 59 7.37 6.54 -6.71
CA GLU A 59 5.97 6.46 -7.12
C GLU A 59 5.31 5.15 -6.70
N ILE A 60 4.08 5.26 -6.21
CA ILE A 60 3.18 4.15 -5.90
C ILE A 60 1.77 4.47 -6.40
N ILE A 61 0.97 3.45 -6.72
CA ILE A 61 -0.45 3.65 -7.03
C ILE A 61 -1.18 4.00 -5.72
N LYS A 62 -1.97 5.07 -5.77
CA LYS A 62 -2.78 5.54 -4.64
C LYS A 62 -3.72 4.46 -4.10
N PHE A 63 -3.86 4.37 -2.79
CA PHE A 63 -4.66 3.35 -2.08
C PHE A 63 -4.21 1.90 -2.36
N THR A 64 -2.92 1.69 -2.42
CA THR A 64 -2.31 0.35 -2.52
C THR A 64 -2.18 -0.32 -1.16
N LEU A 65 -1.76 0.44 -0.13
CA LEU A 65 -1.49 -0.11 1.21
C LEU A 65 -2.75 -0.32 2.06
N GLN A 66 -3.76 0.54 1.91
CA GLN A 66 -4.97 0.48 2.72
C GLN A 66 -5.68 -0.89 2.65
N PRO A 67 -5.92 -1.52 1.48
CA PRO A 67 -6.56 -2.83 1.42
C PRO A 67 -5.76 -3.95 2.11
N LEU A 68 -4.42 -3.85 2.14
CA LEU A 68 -3.57 -4.82 2.82
C LEU A 68 -3.69 -4.68 4.34
N VAL A 69 -3.70 -3.44 4.85
CA VAL A 69 -3.94 -3.17 6.27
C VAL A 69 -5.36 -3.54 6.68
N GLU A 70 -6.36 -3.31 5.83
CA GLU A 70 -7.72 -3.80 6.04
C GLU A 70 -7.77 -5.32 6.17
N ASN A 71 -7.06 -6.04 5.29
CA ASN A 71 -6.94 -7.49 5.36
C ASN A 71 -6.27 -7.94 6.67
N ALA A 72 -5.19 -7.30 7.09
CA ALA A 72 -4.52 -7.58 8.35
C ALA A 72 -5.45 -7.41 9.56
N ILE A 73 -6.23 -6.32 9.60
CA ILE A 73 -7.18 -6.06 10.68
C ILE A 73 -8.31 -7.10 10.67
N PHE A 74 -9.06 -7.21 9.56
CA PHE A 74 -10.32 -7.97 9.53
C PHE A 74 -10.14 -9.48 9.43
N HIS A 75 -9.09 -9.94 8.74
CA HIS A 75 -8.85 -11.38 8.52
C HIS A 75 -7.71 -11.93 9.36
N GLY A 76 -6.76 -11.09 9.80
CA GLY A 76 -5.66 -11.48 10.67
C GLY A 76 -5.99 -11.32 12.16
N ILE A 77 -6.26 -10.07 12.57
CA ILE A 77 -6.28 -9.70 13.98
C ILE A 77 -7.68 -9.81 14.61
N GLU A 78 -8.77 -9.43 13.94
CA GLU A 78 -10.12 -9.58 14.50
C GLU A 78 -10.44 -11.01 14.94
N PRO A 79 -10.17 -12.06 14.12
CA PRO A 79 -10.42 -13.43 14.53
C PRO A 79 -9.59 -13.90 15.74
N LYS A 80 -8.43 -13.27 15.97
CA LYS A 80 -7.55 -13.53 17.12
C LYS A 80 -8.06 -12.88 18.42
N GLY A 81 -9.07 -12.04 18.37
CA GLY A 81 -9.64 -11.34 19.54
C GLY A 81 -9.39 -9.84 19.56
N CYS A 82 -9.21 -9.23 18.40
CA CYS A 82 -9.08 -7.77 18.21
C CYS A 82 -7.89 -7.13 18.95
N ALA A 83 -6.83 -7.90 19.23
CA ALA A 83 -5.57 -7.39 19.78
C ALA A 83 -4.41 -7.91 18.94
N GLY A 84 -3.57 -6.99 18.44
CA GLY A 84 -2.48 -7.36 17.56
C GLY A 84 -1.66 -6.18 17.06
N HIS A 85 -0.67 -6.52 16.24
CA HIS A 85 0.30 -5.59 15.72
C HIS A 85 0.47 -5.74 14.21
N ILE A 86 0.52 -4.60 13.53
CA ILE A 86 0.80 -4.50 12.09
C ILE A 86 2.13 -3.78 11.93
N ARG A 87 3.05 -4.38 11.19
CA ARG A 87 4.31 -3.74 10.80
C ARG A 87 4.32 -3.49 9.30
N ILE A 88 4.70 -2.26 8.93
CA ILE A 88 4.96 -1.88 7.55
C ILE A 88 6.45 -1.62 7.40
N HIS A 89 7.08 -2.29 6.45
CA HIS A 89 8.49 -2.10 6.16
C HIS A 89 8.67 -1.76 4.68
N VAL A 90 9.36 -0.66 4.39
CA VAL A 90 9.67 -0.19 3.03
C VAL A 90 11.16 -0.26 2.82
N GLY A 91 11.60 -1.06 1.86
CA GLY A 91 13.02 -1.27 1.57
C GLY A 91 13.28 -1.47 0.08
N TYR A 92 14.57 -1.50 -0.26
CA TYR A 92 15.02 -1.91 -1.59
C TYR A 92 15.15 -3.42 -1.68
N GLU A 93 14.78 -3.97 -2.83
CA GLU A 93 15.02 -5.36 -3.20
C GLU A 93 15.81 -5.38 -4.50
N THR A 94 16.93 -6.10 -4.53
CA THR A 94 17.71 -6.31 -5.75
C THR A 94 17.41 -7.69 -6.31
N SER A 95 16.82 -7.73 -7.51
CA SER A 95 16.56 -8.96 -8.25
C SER A 95 17.01 -8.77 -9.69
N ASP A 96 17.77 -9.73 -10.24
CA ASP A 96 18.24 -9.73 -11.63
C ASP A 96 18.95 -8.43 -12.08
N ASN A 97 19.78 -7.86 -11.20
CA ASN A 97 20.46 -6.56 -11.39
C ASN A 97 19.49 -5.37 -11.54
N THR A 98 18.23 -5.51 -11.17
CA THR A 98 17.25 -4.44 -11.15
C THR A 98 16.90 -4.11 -9.71
N GLU A 99 16.99 -2.83 -9.35
CA GLU A 99 16.55 -2.34 -8.06
C GLU A 99 15.04 -2.13 -8.08
N LYS A 100 14.35 -2.81 -7.17
CA LYS A 100 12.90 -2.71 -6.95
C LYS A 100 12.65 -2.16 -5.57
N ILE A 101 11.45 -1.68 -5.34
CA ILE A 101 10.95 -1.35 -3.99
C ILE A 101 10.08 -2.51 -3.54
N ARG A 102 10.35 -2.97 -2.32
CA ARG A 102 9.53 -3.94 -1.61
C ARG A 102 8.88 -3.26 -0.42
N ILE A 103 7.56 -3.44 -0.28
CA ILE A 103 6.79 -2.96 0.86
C ILE A 103 6.11 -4.15 1.50
N ASP A 104 6.51 -4.49 2.72
CA ASP A 104 5.94 -5.59 3.50
C ASP A 104 4.89 -5.05 4.46
N VAL A 105 3.70 -5.64 4.46
CA VAL A 105 2.67 -5.45 5.46
C VAL A 105 2.52 -6.76 6.21
N THR A 106 3.00 -6.79 7.45
CA THR A 106 3.00 -7.98 8.30
C THR A 106 2.07 -7.80 9.48
N ASP A 107 1.18 -8.76 9.72
CA ASP A 107 0.34 -8.86 10.90
C ASP A 107 0.69 -10.10 11.73
N ASP A 108 0.48 -10.02 13.03
CA ASP A 108 0.61 -11.12 13.98
C ASP A 108 -0.72 -11.84 14.21
N GLY A 109 -1.60 -11.85 13.23
CA GLY A 109 -2.94 -12.40 13.27
C GLY A 109 -2.98 -13.93 13.27
N VAL A 110 -4.14 -14.48 12.88
CA VAL A 110 -4.35 -15.95 12.83
C VAL A 110 -3.60 -16.64 11.69
N GLY A 111 -3.00 -15.89 10.77
CA GLY A 111 -2.36 -16.45 9.59
C GLY A 111 -3.33 -17.19 8.66
N MET A 112 -2.77 -17.85 7.65
CA MET A 112 -3.55 -18.64 6.69
C MET A 112 -2.73 -19.80 6.11
N THR A 113 -3.44 -20.83 5.62
CA THR A 113 -2.82 -21.93 4.88
C THR A 113 -2.30 -21.45 3.51
N THR A 114 -1.33 -22.17 2.94
CA THR A 114 -0.77 -21.89 1.61
C THR A 114 -1.85 -21.85 0.51
N ASP A 115 -2.83 -22.77 0.60
CA ASP A 115 -3.94 -22.80 -0.38
C ASP A 115 -4.80 -21.54 -0.30
N LYS A 116 -5.12 -21.08 0.91
CA LYS A 116 -5.88 -19.83 1.12
C LYS A 116 -5.09 -18.61 0.63
N ALA A 117 -3.80 -18.53 0.92
CA ALA A 117 -2.93 -17.45 0.44
C ALA A 117 -2.92 -17.37 -1.10
N ALA A 118 -2.80 -18.52 -1.78
CA ALA A 118 -2.90 -18.59 -3.23
C ALA A 118 -4.29 -18.17 -3.77
N GLN A 119 -5.34 -18.46 -3.03
CA GLN A 119 -6.72 -18.12 -3.40
C GLN A 119 -6.97 -16.61 -3.30
N VAL A 120 -6.45 -15.92 -2.26
CA VAL A 120 -6.58 -14.46 -2.08
C VAL A 120 -6.11 -13.68 -3.30
N LEU A 121 -5.03 -14.11 -3.97
CA LEU A 121 -4.51 -13.45 -5.18
C LEU A 121 -5.28 -13.83 -6.46
N ARG A 122 -5.94 -15.00 -6.47
CA ARG A 122 -6.63 -15.53 -7.67
C ARG A 122 -8.10 -15.16 -7.76
N SER A 123 -8.72 -14.60 -6.70
CA SER A 123 -10.16 -14.39 -6.65
C SER A 123 -10.68 -13.65 -7.90
N ASN A 124 -11.21 -14.46 -8.81
CA ASN A 124 -12.02 -14.06 -9.94
C ASN A 124 -13.43 -14.50 -9.61
N ASP A 125 -14.37 -13.55 -9.60
CA ASP A 125 -15.81 -13.77 -9.71
C ASP A 125 -16.35 -15.17 -9.31
N ASP A 126 -17.03 -15.24 -8.18
CA ASP A 126 -18.39 -15.72 -8.02
C ASP A 126 -18.73 -16.02 -6.55
N SER A 127 -19.78 -15.31 -6.11
CA SER A 127 -20.74 -15.71 -5.07
C SER A 127 -20.25 -15.96 -3.64
N SER A 128 -20.23 -14.91 -2.81
CA SER A 128 -20.76 -14.92 -1.43
C SER A 128 -20.50 -13.59 -0.71
N ALA A 129 -21.08 -13.36 0.46
CA ALA A 129 -20.96 -12.12 1.22
C ALA A 129 -19.52 -11.77 1.69
N ASP A 130 -18.58 -12.74 1.67
CA ASP A 130 -17.15 -12.56 1.89
C ASP A 130 -16.43 -11.93 0.67
N PHE A 131 -17.06 -11.97 -0.50
CA PHE A 131 -16.59 -11.45 -1.76
C PHE A 131 -16.12 -9.97 -1.71
N PHE A 132 -16.84 -9.10 -1.01
CA PHE A 132 -16.47 -7.68 -0.92
C PHE A 132 -15.19 -7.44 -0.10
N ARG A 133 -14.79 -8.36 0.77
CA ARG A 133 -13.58 -8.26 1.61
C ARG A 133 -12.33 -8.79 0.90
N GLU A 134 -12.46 -9.85 0.10
CA GLU A 134 -11.35 -10.45 -0.67
C GLU A 134 -11.00 -9.67 -1.95
N ILE A 135 -11.95 -8.88 -2.50
CA ILE A 135 -11.75 -8.07 -3.72
C ILE A 135 -10.60 -7.07 -3.57
N GLY A 136 -10.31 -6.59 -2.35
CA GLY A 136 -9.31 -5.54 -2.12
C GLY A 136 -7.91 -5.93 -2.58
N VAL A 137 -7.35 -7.03 -2.06
CA VAL A 137 -5.95 -7.44 -2.30
C VAL A 137 -5.72 -7.91 -3.73
N SER A 138 -6.62 -8.74 -4.28
CA SER A 138 -6.51 -9.22 -5.66
C SER A 138 -6.62 -8.08 -6.69
N ASN A 139 -7.45 -7.09 -6.42
CA ASN A 139 -7.55 -5.90 -7.28
C ASN A 139 -6.29 -5.05 -7.21
N VAL A 140 -5.68 -4.88 -6.03
CA VAL A 140 -4.39 -4.20 -5.90
C VAL A 140 -3.33 -4.94 -6.69
N HIS A 141 -3.23 -6.28 -6.55
CA HIS A 141 -2.29 -7.10 -7.29
C HIS A 141 -2.42 -6.89 -8.81
N LYS A 142 -3.64 -6.99 -9.35
CA LYS A 142 -3.92 -6.76 -10.78
C LYS A 142 -3.61 -5.32 -11.22
N ARG A 143 -3.92 -4.31 -10.41
CA ARG A 143 -3.60 -2.90 -10.70
C ARG A 143 -2.10 -2.67 -10.80
N LEU A 144 -1.31 -3.26 -9.89
CA LEU A 144 0.15 -3.18 -9.91
C LEU A 144 0.71 -3.83 -11.17
N GLN A 145 0.23 -5.03 -11.54
CA GLN A 145 0.64 -5.70 -12.77
C GLN A 145 0.26 -4.93 -14.03
N TYR A 146 -0.93 -4.35 -14.05
CA TYR A 146 -1.37 -3.55 -15.19
C TYR A 146 -0.52 -2.28 -15.38
N GLN A 147 -0.16 -1.62 -14.27
CA GLN A 147 0.58 -0.36 -14.31
C GLN A 147 2.08 -0.55 -14.55
N PHE A 148 2.69 -1.57 -13.94
CA PHE A 148 4.14 -1.71 -13.88
C PHE A 148 4.69 -2.92 -14.65
N GLY A 149 3.86 -3.91 -14.96
CA GLY A 149 4.25 -5.14 -15.63
C GLY A 149 3.95 -6.40 -14.82
N ALA A 150 3.91 -7.55 -15.49
CA ALA A 150 3.51 -8.83 -14.90
C ALA A 150 4.48 -9.35 -13.81
N GLU A 151 5.70 -8.86 -13.79
CA GLU A 151 6.75 -9.17 -12.79
C GLU A 151 6.58 -8.42 -11.46
N TYR A 152 5.63 -7.48 -11.39
CA TYR A 152 5.28 -6.73 -10.19
C TYR A 152 3.97 -7.23 -9.60
N GLY A 153 3.62 -6.74 -8.41
CA GLY A 153 2.38 -7.11 -7.76
C GLY A 153 2.58 -7.49 -6.30
N ILE A 154 1.78 -8.44 -5.80
CA ILE A 154 1.78 -8.86 -4.40
C ILE A 154 2.18 -10.33 -4.31
N THR A 155 3.04 -10.66 -3.33
CA THR A 155 3.29 -12.01 -2.85
C THR A 155 2.78 -12.15 -1.42
N ILE A 156 2.38 -13.36 -1.01
CA ILE A 156 1.87 -13.63 0.33
C ILE A 156 2.69 -14.76 0.95
N GLU A 157 3.24 -14.50 2.12
CA GLU A 157 3.82 -15.50 3.02
C GLU A 157 3.00 -15.53 4.30
N SER A 158 2.59 -16.70 4.76
CA SER A 158 1.79 -16.81 5.96
C SER A 158 2.01 -18.15 6.66
N LYS A 159 1.91 -18.13 7.99
CA LYS A 159 1.92 -19.32 8.83
C LYS A 159 0.69 -19.31 9.72
N GLU A 160 -0.12 -20.36 9.59
CA GLU A 160 -1.37 -20.49 10.35
C GLU A 160 -1.11 -20.45 11.85
N GLY A 161 -1.87 -19.61 12.56
CA GLY A 161 -1.73 -19.35 13.99
C GLY A 161 -0.62 -18.36 14.38
N GLU A 162 0.16 -17.82 13.43
CA GLU A 162 1.32 -16.98 13.77
C GLU A 162 1.32 -15.61 13.08
N TYR A 163 1.27 -15.56 11.74
CA TYR A 163 1.39 -14.29 11.01
C TYR A 163 0.95 -14.38 9.56
N THR A 164 0.74 -13.20 8.95
CA THR A 164 0.70 -13.02 7.49
C THR A 164 1.58 -11.86 7.10
N THR A 165 2.39 -12.03 6.05
CA THR A 165 3.14 -10.98 5.37
C THR A 165 2.66 -10.88 3.92
N MET A 166 2.19 -9.70 3.53
CA MET A 166 1.88 -9.36 2.15
C MET A 166 2.95 -8.40 1.64
N SER A 167 3.73 -8.85 0.65
CA SER A 167 4.83 -8.07 0.07
C SER A 167 4.42 -7.50 -1.28
N ILE A 168 4.48 -6.20 -1.41
CA ILE A 168 4.28 -5.46 -2.66
C ILE A 168 5.65 -5.29 -3.32
N HIS A 169 5.73 -5.59 -4.61
CA HIS A 169 6.90 -5.37 -5.44
C HIS A 169 6.56 -4.36 -6.54
N ILE A 170 7.29 -3.23 -6.59
CA ILE A 170 7.11 -2.16 -7.57
C ILE A 170 8.48 -1.70 -8.09
N PRO A 171 8.55 -1.08 -9.30
CA PRO A 171 9.78 -0.49 -9.79
C PRO A 171 10.20 0.71 -8.92
N ASN A 172 11.50 0.95 -8.82
CA ASN A 172 12.02 2.17 -8.22
C ASN A 172 11.95 3.32 -9.24
N ILE A 173 10.83 4.05 -9.25
CA ILE A 173 10.61 5.21 -10.14
C ILE A 173 10.55 6.46 -9.26
N PRO A 174 11.58 7.32 -9.29
CA PRO A 174 11.55 8.60 -8.58
C PRO A 174 10.47 9.51 -9.17
N LEU A 175 9.71 10.19 -8.31
CA LEU A 175 8.71 11.17 -8.73
C LEU A 175 9.41 12.34 -9.44
N HIS A 176 9.15 12.51 -10.74
CA HIS A 176 9.69 13.61 -11.49
C HIS A 176 8.94 14.89 -11.09
N ASN A 177 9.59 15.76 -10.33
CA ASN A 177 9.13 17.13 -10.17
C ASN A 177 9.11 17.79 -11.55
N ASN A 178 7.94 17.98 -12.13
CA ASN A 178 7.70 18.81 -13.31
C ASN A 178 7.87 20.30 -12.95
N GLU A 179 9.04 20.69 -12.47
CA GLU A 179 9.44 22.09 -12.32
C GLU A 179 10.81 22.27 -12.98
N THR A 180 10.82 22.41 -14.31
CA THR A 180 11.83 23.23 -15.03
C THR A 180 11.55 23.20 -16.54
N VAL A 181 10.49 23.86 -16.99
CA VAL A 181 10.46 24.40 -18.35
C VAL A 181 9.67 25.71 -18.32
N SER A 182 10.31 26.83 -17.99
CA SER A 182 9.95 28.17 -18.49
C SER A 182 10.85 29.23 -17.87
N SER A 183 12.10 29.31 -18.32
CA SER A 183 12.85 30.59 -18.29
C SER A 183 14.12 30.54 -19.14
N GLU A 184 13.97 30.34 -20.46
CA GLU A 184 14.98 30.74 -21.40
C GLU A 184 14.31 30.88 -22.78
N THR A 185 13.83 32.06 -23.12
CA THR A 185 13.89 32.67 -24.45
C THR A 185 13.05 33.95 -24.48
N ILE A 186 13.55 35.05 -23.92
CA ILE A 186 13.24 36.39 -24.40
C ILE A 186 14.47 37.27 -24.10
N SER A 187 15.42 37.29 -24.98
CA SER A 187 16.37 38.42 -25.10
C SER A 187 17.14 38.23 -26.39
N SER A 188 16.69 38.86 -27.45
CA SER A 188 17.52 39.49 -28.47
C SER A 188 16.77 39.59 -29.80
N GLU A 189 16.07 40.68 -29.97
CA GLU A 189 15.93 41.35 -31.26
C GLU A 189 15.33 42.73 -31.01
N ASN A 190 16.22 43.71 -30.94
CA ASN A 190 15.98 45.08 -31.33
C ASN A 190 17.31 45.82 -31.37
N THR A 191 17.86 45.92 -32.59
CA THR A 191 18.63 47.07 -33.06
C THR A 191 18.39 47.20 -34.54
#